data_e5672ffbee907146c84e2506533342a1
#
_entry.id   e5672ffbee907146c84e2506533342a1
#
_cell.length_a   1.000
_cell.length_b   1.000
_cell.length_c   1.000
_cell.angle_alpha   90.00
_cell.angle_beta   90.00
_cell.angle_gamma   90.00
#
_symmetry.space_group_name_H-M   'P 1'
#
loop_
_entity.id
_entity.type
_entity.pdbx_description
1 polymer ?
#
loop_
_entity_poly.entity_id
_entity_poly.type
_entity_poly.pdbx_seq_one_letter_code
_entity_poly.pdbx_strand_id
1 'polypeptide(L)'
;MRQNIHSVKAKNIKIGTRDSELALWQAHTVAKQLNDLGHETEIIAVKSQGDILLDKPLYELGITGIFTKTLDIAMINGQIDIAVHSMKDVPTALPTGMMQAAVLKRANEKDIMVYNNNLDFLDAEGTIATGSLRRQAMWLSKYPNHRVVDLRGNVNTRLQKLKDNDWHGAIFAAAGLERLGFINNGNVIKSPSFVGAGKALDWMIPSPAQGAMVIHAMQRDEYSKNAVAELNDLETDICTYIERQFLKTLEGGCTAPIGALAAFADDKISFKGILLSIDGKQKIEVDKIVPIQEWKKLGYNLAQEILNNGGIELMSTIKNSLKK
;
A
#
# COMPACT_ATOMS: atom_id res chain seq x y z
N MET A 1 -18.18 41.14 23.45
CA MET A 1 -17.77 40.98 22.06
C MET A 1 -18.15 39.55 21.63
N ARG A 2 -19.20 39.39 20.87
CA ARG A 2 -19.59 38.08 20.28
C ARG A 2 -18.66 37.84 19.11
N GLN A 3 -17.77 36.85 19.21
CA GLN A 3 -16.99 36.39 18.07
C GLN A 3 -17.96 35.86 17.03
N ASN A 4 -17.97 36.47 15.84
CA ASN A 4 -18.62 35.92 14.66
C ASN A 4 -17.94 34.60 14.30
N ILE A 5 -18.50 33.50 14.77
CA ILE A 5 -18.21 32.18 14.21
C ILE A 5 -18.81 32.22 12.79
N HIS A 6 -17.95 32.48 11.81
CA HIS A 6 -18.34 32.25 10.42
C HIS A 6 -18.71 30.77 10.32
N SER A 7 -20.02 30.49 10.26
CA SER A 7 -20.52 29.16 9.91
C SER A 7 -19.98 28.86 8.51
N VAL A 8 -18.97 28.00 8.43
CA VAL A 8 -18.52 27.45 7.15
C VAL A 8 -19.73 26.78 6.54
N LYS A 9 -20.20 27.29 5.42
CA LYS A 9 -21.40 26.78 4.74
C LYS A 9 -21.18 25.29 4.44
N ALA A 10 -22.06 24.42 4.94
CA ALA A 10 -22.00 22.99 4.65
C ALA A 10 -21.94 22.80 3.13
N LYS A 11 -20.93 22.05 2.64
CA LYS A 11 -20.81 21.71 1.24
C LYS A 11 -20.84 20.20 1.09
N ASN A 12 -21.34 19.71 -0.01
CA ASN A 12 -21.22 18.31 -0.40
C ASN A 12 -19.75 18.01 -0.73
N ILE A 13 -19.12 17.06 -0.02
CA ILE A 13 -17.71 16.68 -0.19
C ILE A 13 -17.58 15.70 -1.36
N LYS A 14 -16.90 16.12 -2.42
CA LYS A 14 -16.62 15.28 -3.58
C LYS A 14 -15.43 14.37 -3.32
N ILE A 15 -15.68 13.07 -3.22
CA ILE A 15 -14.68 12.03 -2.93
C ILE A 15 -14.18 11.42 -4.23
N GLY A 16 -12.97 11.75 -4.62
CA GLY A 16 -12.30 11.14 -5.77
C GLY A 16 -11.75 9.75 -5.47
N THR A 17 -11.97 8.81 -6.37
CA THR A 17 -11.43 7.45 -6.29
C THR A 17 -11.21 6.86 -7.68
N ARG A 18 -10.43 5.77 -7.77
CA ARG A 18 -10.33 4.97 -9.01
C ARG A 18 -11.61 4.14 -9.20
N ASP A 19 -11.85 3.68 -10.43
CA ASP A 19 -13.04 2.90 -10.79
C ASP A 19 -12.93 1.39 -10.49
N SER A 20 -11.84 0.93 -9.88
CA SER A 20 -11.72 -0.48 -9.46
C SER A 20 -12.61 -0.78 -8.25
N GLU A 21 -13.14 -2.01 -8.16
CA GLU A 21 -14.03 -2.45 -7.08
C GLU A 21 -13.44 -2.17 -5.69
N LEU A 22 -12.14 -2.47 -5.48
CA LEU A 22 -11.46 -2.18 -4.23
C LEU A 22 -11.37 -0.68 -3.93
N ALA A 23 -11.10 0.16 -4.93
CA ALA A 23 -11.01 1.61 -4.74
C ALA A 23 -12.39 2.21 -4.45
N LEU A 24 -13.44 1.75 -5.13
CA LEU A 24 -14.82 2.12 -4.84
C LEU A 24 -15.23 1.71 -3.43
N TRP A 25 -14.89 0.49 -3.00
CA TRP A 25 -15.12 0.05 -1.61
C TRP A 25 -14.47 1.00 -0.60
N GLN A 26 -13.23 1.43 -0.85
CA GLN A 26 -12.50 2.38 0.01
C GLN A 26 -13.22 3.74 0.06
N ALA A 27 -13.64 4.27 -1.08
CA ALA A 27 -14.38 5.54 -1.15
C ALA A 27 -15.74 5.45 -0.46
N HIS A 28 -16.48 4.37 -0.64
CA HIS A 28 -17.76 4.14 0.05
C HIS A 28 -17.57 4.05 1.57
N THR A 29 -16.48 3.45 2.04
CA THR A 29 -16.17 3.40 3.48
C THR A 29 -15.94 4.80 4.04
N VAL A 30 -15.17 5.65 3.34
CA VAL A 30 -14.95 7.05 3.74
C VAL A 30 -16.24 7.85 3.67
N ALA A 31 -17.01 7.72 2.59
CA ALA A 31 -18.31 8.39 2.43
C ALA A 31 -19.27 8.05 3.57
N LYS A 32 -19.37 6.76 3.91
CA LYS A 32 -20.20 6.32 5.04
C LYS A 32 -19.78 6.98 6.35
N GLN A 33 -18.49 6.98 6.67
CA GLN A 33 -17.98 7.57 7.92
C GLN A 33 -18.22 9.08 7.96
N LEU A 34 -18.03 9.80 6.85
CA LEU A 34 -18.32 11.24 6.76
C LEU A 34 -19.83 11.53 6.88
N ASN A 35 -20.67 10.70 6.26
CA ASN A 35 -22.13 10.84 6.38
C ASN A 35 -22.61 10.57 7.82
N ASP A 36 -22.00 9.58 8.51
CA ASP A 36 -22.29 9.29 9.92
C ASP A 36 -21.92 10.49 10.84
N LEU A 37 -20.95 11.31 10.42
CA LEU A 37 -20.55 12.58 11.07
C LEU A 37 -21.42 13.79 10.61
N GLY A 38 -22.38 13.60 9.72
CA GLY A 38 -23.30 14.64 9.26
C GLY A 38 -22.82 15.44 8.04
N HIS A 39 -21.78 14.97 7.33
CA HIS A 39 -21.32 15.57 6.08
C HIS A 39 -21.99 14.92 4.88
N GLU A 40 -22.49 15.71 3.93
CA GLU A 40 -22.95 15.19 2.65
C GLU A 40 -21.77 14.85 1.75
N THR A 41 -21.83 13.71 1.03
CA THR A 41 -20.75 13.23 0.18
C THR A 41 -21.22 12.76 -1.19
N GLU A 42 -20.36 12.95 -2.20
CA GLU A 42 -20.53 12.46 -3.57
C GLU A 42 -19.28 11.73 -4.01
N ILE A 43 -19.41 10.49 -4.51
CA ILE A 43 -18.28 9.71 -5.01
C ILE A 43 -18.08 9.97 -6.50
N ILE A 44 -16.85 10.37 -6.88
CA ILE A 44 -16.44 10.61 -8.26
C ILE A 44 -15.38 9.60 -8.66
N ALA A 45 -15.75 8.61 -9.47
CA ALA A 45 -14.85 7.60 -9.99
C ALA A 45 -14.07 8.15 -11.21
N VAL A 46 -12.74 8.01 -11.17
CA VAL A 46 -11.83 8.48 -12.22
C VAL A 46 -10.99 7.31 -12.72
N LYS A 47 -10.91 7.13 -14.04
CA LYS A 47 -10.03 6.10 -14.65
C LYS A 47 -8.57 6.51 -14.51
N SER A 48 -7.74 5.65 -13.93
CA SER A 48 -6.30 5.89 -13.80
C SER A 48 -5.52 5.29 -14.98
N GLN A 49 -4.40 5.90 -15.35
CA GLN A 49 -3.49 5.36 -16.37
C GLN A 49 -2.91 4.00 -15.97
N GLY A 50 -2.70 3.76 -14.68
CA GLY A 50 -2.20 2.48 -14.17
C GLY A 50 -3.17 1.32 -14.31
N ASP A 51 -4.47 1.61 -14.45
CA ASP A 51 -5.51 0.62 -14.72
C ASP A 51 -5.64 0.28 -16.20
N ILE A 52 -5.16 1.16 -17.09
CA ILE A 52 -5.21 1.00 -18.55
C ILE A 52 -3.96 0.30 -19.07
N LEU A 53 -2.77 0.65 -18.55
CA LEU A 53 -1.48 0.11 -18.99
C LEU A 53 -1.15 -1.20 -18.26
N LEU A 54 -1.63 -2.32 -18.77
CA LEU A 54 -1.44 -3.65 -18.16
C LEU A 54 -0.35 -4.50 -18.83
N ASP A 55 0.20 -4.03 -19.96
CA ASP A 55 1.11 -4.81 -20.82
C ASP A 55 2.56 -4.84 -20.32
N LYS A 56 2.92 -3.95 -19.40
CA LYS A 56 4.28 -3.85 -18.86
C LYS A 56 4.30 -3.90 -17.34
N PRO A 57 5.34 -4.47 -16.71
CA PRO A 57 5.56 -4.39 -15.27
C PRO A 57 5.58 -2.93 -14.78
N LEU A 58 5.13 -2.67 -13.54
CA LEU A 58 5.08 -1.30 -12.97
C LEU A 58 6.45 -0.62 -12.95
N TYR A 59 7.51 -1.37 -12.67
CA TYR A 59 8.86 -0.84 -12.59
C TYR A 59 9.42 -0.39 -13.95
N GLU A 60 8.94 -0.93 -15.07
CA GLU A 60 9.34 -0.53 -16.42
C GLU A 60 8.66 0.76 -16.88
N LEU A 61 7.50 1.11 -16.31
CA LEU A 61 6.76 2.30 -16.70
C LEU A 61 7.43 3.61 -16.25
N GLY A 62 8.33 3.57 -15.27
CA GLY A 62 9.11 4.74 -14.81
C GLY A 62 8.27 5.93 -14.31
N ILE A 63 6.96 5.77 -14.21
CA ILE A 63 6.02 6.84 -13.88
C ILE A 63 5.75 6.83 -12.38
N THR A 64 6.24 7.84 -11.68
CA THR A 64 5.89 8.05 -10.27
C THR A 64 4.42 8.45 -10.14
N GLY A 65 3.69 7.80 -9.23
CA GLY A 65 2.29 8.14 -8.98
C GLY A 65 1.31 7.73 -10.10
N ILE A 66 1.60 6.67 -10.86
CA ILE A 66 0.75 6.20 -11.97
C ILE A 66 -0.71 5.97 -11.56
N PHE A 67 -0.97 5.65 -10.28
CA PHE A 67 -2.31 5.42 -9.74
C PHE A 67 -2.92 6.66 -9.07
N THR A 68 -2.12 7.70 -8.76
CA THR A 68 -2.60 8.89 -8.04
C THR A 68 -2.71 10.11 -8.93
N LYS A 69 -1.86 10.23 -9.96
CA LYS A 69 -1.71 11.44 -10.80
C LYS A 69 -3.03 11.97 -11.37
N THR A 70 -3.93 11.11 -11.80
CA THR A 70 -5.23 11.54 -12.37
C THR A 70 -6.13 12.16 -11.29
N LEU A 71 -6.14 11.58 -10.09
CA LEU A 71 -6.85 12.12 -8.94
C LEU A 71 -6.21 13.40 -8.41
N ASP A 72 -4.86 13.50 -8.42
CA ASP A 72 -4.14 14.70 -8.06
C ASP A 72 -4.53 15.87 -8.98
N ILE A 73 -4.58 15.64 -10.29
CA ILE A 73 -5.02 16.63 -11.28
C ILE A 73 -6.48 17.02 -11.05
N ALA A 74 -7.37 16.07 -10.82
CA ALA A 74 -8.78 16.34 -10.55
C ALA A 74 -8.96 17.21 -9.29
N MET A 75 -8.16 16.98 -8.23
CA MET A 75 -8.16 17.77 -7.00
C MET A 75 -7.61 19.19 -7.22
N ILE A 76 -6.50 19.34 -7.94
CA ILE A 76 -5.92 20.66 -8.28
C ILE A 76 -6.93 21.49 -9.08
N ASN A 77 -7.68 20.88 -9.99
CA ASN A 77 -8.70 21.52 -10.81
C ASN A 77 -10.04 21.73 -10.09
N GLY A 78 -10.17 21.32 -8.81
CA GLY A 78 -11.41 21.47 -8.04
C GLY A 78 -12.57 20.57 -8.49
N GLN A 79 -12.29 19.52 -9.23
CA GLN A 79 -13.29 18.51 -9.64
C GLN A 79 -13.66 17.57 -8.49
N ILE A 80 -12.70 17.33 -7.57
CA ILE A 80 -12.87 16.60 -6.33
C ILE A 80 -12.30 17.41 -5.16
N ASP A 81 -12.82 17.20 -3.96
CA ASP A 81 -12.37 17.87 -2.74
C ASP A 81 -11.33 17.04 -1.97
N ILE A 82 -11.54 15.73 -1.94
CA ILE A 82 -10.63 14.76 -1.31
C ILE A 82 -10.39 13.58 -2.24
N ALA A 83 -9.25 12.92 -2.08
CA ALA A 83 -8.93 11.68 -2.79
C ALA A 83 -8.62 10.56 -1.81
N VAL A 84 -9.21 9.37 -2.04
CA VAL A 84 -9.00 8.17 -1.20
C VAL A 84 -8.10 7.19 -1.93
N HIS A 85 -7.04 6.73 -1.21
CA HIS A 85 -6.05 5.82 -1.77
C HIS A 85 -5.67 4.68 -0.82
N SER A 86 -5.25 3.55 -1.37
CA SER A 86 -4.38 2.62 -0.66
C SER A 86 -3.03 3.30 -0.44
N MET A 87 -2.62 3.52 0.81
CA MET A 87 -1.49 4.39 1.15
C MET A 87 -0.15 3.90 0.57
N LYS A 88 0.04 2.60 0.44
CA LYS A 88 1.25 1.99 -0.16
C LYS A 88 1.46 2.37 -1.64
N ASP A 89 0.40 2.76 -2.35
CA ASP A 89 0.44 3.11 -3.78
C ASP A 89 0.70 4.62 -4.01
N VAL A 90 0.73 5.40 -2.92
CA VAL A 90 0.97 6.85 -2.94
C VAL A 90 2.46 7.16 -2.89
N PRO A 91 2.98 8.05 -3.78
CA PRO A 91 4.36 8.51 -3.70
C PRO A 91 4.72 9.11 -2.34
N THR A 92 5.99 9.03 -1.96
CA THR A 92 6.48 9.60 -0.68
C THR A 92 6.51 11.13 -0.66
N ALA A 93 6.42 11.77 -1.83
CA ALA A 93 6.27 13.21 -1.98
C ALA A 93 4.95 13.53 -2.68
N LEU A 94 4.18 14.42 -2.11
CA LEU A 94 2.91 14.90 -2.68
C LEU A 94 3.13 16.14 -3.55
N PRO A 95 2.25 16.40 -4.54
CA PRO A 95 2.24 17.65 -5.28
C PRO A 95 2.11 18.88 -4.36
N THR A 96 2.69 20.00 -4.78
CA THR A 96 2.62 21.25 -4.03
C THR A 96 1.18 21.68 -3.78
N GLY A 97 0.87 22.08 -2.55
CA GLY A 97 -0.47 22.49 -2.12
C GLY A 97 -1.41 21.35 -1.74
N MET A 98 -0.98 20.11 -1.89
CA MET A 98 -1.69 18.93 -1.37
C MET A 98 -1.12 18.49 -0.02
N MET A 99 -1.93 17.78 0.74
CA MET A 99 -1.51 17.19 2.02
C MET A 99 -2.21 15.86 2.28
N GLN A 100 -1.57 15.05 3.12
CA GLN A 100 -2.21 13.94 3.81
C GLN A 100 -3.14 14.55 4.88
N ALA A 101 -4.44 14.38 4.73
CA ALA A 101 -5.43 14.97 5.62
C ALA A 101 -5.89 14.00 6.71
N ALA A 102 -5.95 12.70 6.41
CA ALA A 102 -6.22 11.66 7.40
C ALA A 102 -5.66 10.31 6.95
N VAL A 103 -5.34 9.45 7.91
CA VAL A 103 -5.03 8.03 7.74
C VAL A 103 -6.04 7.23 8.55
N LEU A 104 -6.75 6.31 7.91
CA LEU A 104 -7.74 5.50 8.58
C LEU A 104 -7.08 4.31 9.29
N LYS A 105 -7.78 3.78 10.30
CA LYS A 105 -7.34 2.59 11.03
C LYS A 105 -6.86 1.48 10.07
N ARG A 106 -5.68 0.95 10.35
CA ARG A 106 -5.00 -0.05 9.52
C ARG A 106 -5.78 -1.35 9.51
N ALA A 107 -6.04 -1.89 8.33
CA ALA A 107 -6.49 -3.26 8.14
C ALA A 107 -5.27 -4.21 8.15
N ASN A 108 -5.52 -5.49 7.92
CA ASN A 108 -4.49 -6.53 7.89
C ASN A 108 -3.33 -6.15 6.94
N GLU A 109 -2.15 -5.96 7.48
CA GLU A 109 -0.94 -5.57 6.76
C GLU A 109 -0.23 -6.73 6.06
N LYS A 110 -0.61 -7.98 6.38
CA LYS A 110 0.08 -9.18 5.90
C LYS A 110 -0.06 -9.39 4.40
N ASP A 111 0.91 -10.08 3.85
CA ASP A 111 0.79 -10.73 2.56
C ASP A 111 0.17 -12.12 2.72
N ILE A 112 -0.60 -12.54 1.75
CA ILE A 112 -1.24 -13.85 1.69
C ILE A 112 -0.96 -14.50 0.35
N MET A 113 -0.52 -15.74 0.35
CA MET A 113 -0.46 -16.57 -0.84
C MET A 113 -1.81 -17.22 -1.06
N VAL A 114 -2.38 -17.02 -2.23
CA VAL A 114 -3.59 -17.69 -2.71
C VAL A 114 -3.18 -18.80 -3.66
N TYR A 115 -3.76 -20.00 -3.49
CA TYR A 115 -3.41 -21.20 -4.27
C TYR A 115 -4.65 -22.08 -4.53
N ASN A 116 -4.57 -22.90 -5.58
CA ASN A 116 -5.68 -23.75 -6.04
C ASN A 116 -5.69 -25.15 -5.41
N ASN A 117 -4.51 -25.76 -5.29
CA ASN A 117 -4.38 -27.19 -5.00
C ASN A 117 -3.88 -27.42 -3.56
N ASN A 118 -2.68 -27.97 -3.45
CA ASN A 118 -2.01 -28.23 -2.19
C ASN A 118 -0.75 -27.34 -2.03
N LEU A 119 0.01 -27.56 -0.99
CA LEU A 119 1.23 -26.82 -0.67
C LEU A 119 2.51 -27.65 -0.90
N ASP A 120 2.42 -28.83 -1.53
CA ASP A 120 3.55 -29.76 -1.69
C ASP A 120 4.67 -29.14 -2.53
N PHE A 121 4.34 -28.21 -3.43
CA PHE A 121 5.33 -27.45 -4.20
C PHE A 121 6.27 -26.59 -3.34
N LEU A 122 5.93 -26.31 -2.08
CA LEU A 122 6.82 -25.51 -1.21
C LEU A 122 8.15 -26.23 -0.91
N ASP A 123 8.13 -27.56 -0.92
CA ASP A 123 9.30 -28.40 -0.68
C ASP A 123 9.93 -28.92 -2.00
N ALA A 124 9.44 -28.46 -3.15
CA ALA A 124 9.88 -28.86 -4.49
C ALA A 124 10.17 -27.62 -5.37
N GLU A 125 9.88 -27.71 -6.66
CA GLU A 125 9.87 -26.58 -7.59
C GLU A 125 8.45 -25.98 -7.67
N GLY A 126 8.36 -24.65 -7.70
CA GLY A 126 7.09 -23.99 -7.77
C GLY A 126 7.12 -22.69 -8.58
N THR A 127 5.98 -22.34 -9.17
CA THR A 127 5.80 -21.05 -9.86
C THR A 127 4.82 -20.19 -9.08
N ILE A 128 5.27 -19.00 -8.64
CA ILE A 128 4.47 -18.04 -7.88
C ILE A 128 4.30 -16.75 -8.68
N ALA A 129 3.08 -16.25 -8.72
CA ALA A 129 2.75 -15.03 -9.46
C ALA A 129 2.72 -13.80 -8.54
N THR A 130 3.48 -12.76 -8.90
CA THR A 130 3.43 -11.44 -8.25
C THR A 130 4.02 -10.36 -9.13
N GLY A 131 3.42 -9.16 -9.16
CA GLY A 131 3.99 -7.98 -9.82
C GLY A 131 4.77 -7.07 -8.86
N SER A 132 5.10 -7.54 -7.66
CA SER A 132 5.84 -6.78 -6.64
C SER A 132 7.26 -7.30 -6.50
N LEU A 133 8.26 -6.47 -6.80
CA LEU A 133 9.68 -6.82 -6.63
C LEU A 133 10.02 -7.19 -5.19
N ARG A 134 9.40 -6.56 -4.19
CA ARG A 134 9.57 -6.93 -2.77
C ARG A 134 9.09 -8.36 -2.52
N ARG A 135 7.90 -8.72 -2.95
CA ARG A 135 7.35 -10.07 -2.78
C ARG A 135 8.19 -11.11 -3.51
N GLN A 136 8.59 -10.79 -4.75
CA GLN A 136 9.50 -11.64 -5.54
C GLN A 136 10.80 -11.89 -4.78
N ALA A 137 11.50 -10.84 -4.37
CA ALA A 137 12.79 -10.95 -3.70
C ALA A 137 12.68 -11.73 -2.37
N MET A 138 11.68 -11.42 -1.55
CA MET A 138 11.45 -12.14 -0.29
C MET A 138 11.06 -13.61 -0.53
N TRP A 139 10.25 -13.88 -1.55
CA TRP A 139 9.89 -15.25 -1.92
C TRP A 139 11.11 -16.06 -2.35
N LEU A 140 11.91 -15.52 -3.28
CA LEU A 140 13.12 -16.18 -3.78
C LEU A 140 14.21 -16.33 -2.71
N SER A 141 14.30 -15.39 -1.75
CA SER A 141 15.19 -15.53 -0.59
C SER A 141 14.84 -16.75 0.28
N LYS A 142 13.55 -17.10 0.38
CA LYS A 142 13.10 -18.28 1.15
C LYS A 142 13.02 -19.55 0.34
N TYR A 143 12.64 -19.45 -0.94
CA TYR A 143 12.45 -20.56 -1.86
C TYR A 143 13.26 -20.32 -3.14
N PRO A 144 14.60 -20.51 -3.07
CA PRO A 144 15.51 -20.13 -4.18
C PRO A 144 15.32 -20.95 -5.45
N ASN A 145 14.72 -22.13 -5.36
CA ASN A 145 14.46 -23.01 -6.50
C ASN A 145 13.12 -22.71 -7.19
N HIS A 146 12.33 -21.76 -6.66
CA HIS A 146 11.05 -21.40 -7.24
C HIS A 146 11.21 -20.39 -8.38
N ARG A 147 10.26 -20.41 -9.30
CA ARG A 147 10.12 -19.40 -10.34
C ARG A 147 9.08 -18.36 -9.92
N VAL A 148 9.37 -17.09 -10.18
CA VAL A 148 8.40 -16.00 -10.03
C VAL A 148 8.02 -15.45 -11.38
N VAL A 149 6.71 -15.25 -11.61
CA VAL A 149 6.14 -14.68 -12.83
C VAL A 149 5.39 -13.40 -12.52
N ASP A 150 5.31 -12.48 -13.48
CA ASP A 150 4.62 -11.20 -13.32
C ASP A 150 3.10 -11.38 -13.21
N LEU A 151 2.47 -10.55 -12.38
CA LEU A 151 1.03 -10.56 -12.13
C LEU A 151 0.48 -9.13 -12.08
N ARG A 152 -0.24 -8.75 -13.15
CA ARG A 152 -0.85 -7.41 -13.31
C ARG A 152 -2.37 -7.48 -13.35
N GLY A 153 -2.99 -6.34 -13.08
CA GLY A 153 -4.43 -6.15 -13.05
C GLY A 153 -4.95 -5.83 -11.63
N ASN A 154 -6.26 -5.63 -11.50
CA ASN A 154 -6.94 -5.52 -10.22
C ASN A 154 -7.05 -6.90 -9.53
N VAL A 155 -7.62 -6.95 -8.32
CA VAL A 155 -7.70 -8.20 -7.53
C VAL A 155 -8.44 -9.30 -8.30
N ASN A 156 -9.59 -8.99 -8.88
CA ASN A 156 -10.38 -9.98 -9.65
C ASN A 156 -9.64 -10.51 -10.87
N THR A 157 -9.00 -9.61 -11.64
CA THR A 157 -8.18 -9.99 -12.81
C THR A 157 -7.02 -10.91 -12.40
N ARG A 158 -6.38 -10.63 -11.27
CA ARG A 158 -5.26 -11.45 -10.76
C ARG A 158 -5.73 -12.83 -10.29
N LEU A 159 -6.87 -12.90 -9.61
CA LEU A 159 -7.48 -14.19 -9.23
C LEU A 159 -7.90 -15.00 -10.46
N GLN A 160 -8.47 -14.35 -11.47
CA GLN A 160 -8.79 -15.01 -12.74
C GLN A 160 -7.51 -15.55 -13.42
N LYS A 161 -6.44 -14.74 -13.50
CA LYS A 161 -5.16 -15.20 -14.05
C LYS A 161 -4.56 -16.37 -13.28
N LEU A 162 -4.69 -16.42 -11.94
CA LEU A 162 -4.26 -17.58 -11.16
C LEU A 162 -5.03 -18.84 -11.54
N LYS A 163 -6.33 -18.71 -11.82
CA LYS A 163 -7.17 -19.83 -12.28
C LYS A 163 -6.79 -20.32 -13.67
N ASP A 164 -6.46 -19.38 -14.57
CA ASP A 164 -6.29 -19.66 -16.01
C ASP A 164 -4.87 -20.10 -16.38
N ASN A 165 -3.91 -20.00 -15.43
CA ASN A 165 -2.53 -20.37 -15.68
C ASN A 165 -2.08 -21.50 -14.74
N ASP A 166 -1.08 -22.25 -15.18
CA ASP A 166 -0.47 -23.33 -14.41
C ASP A 166 0.53 -22.78 -13.38
N TRP A 167 0.02 -21.91 -12.50
CA TRP A 167 0.78 -21.36 -11.39
C TRP A 167 0.36 -22.03 -10.07
N HIS A 168 1.34 -22.30 -9.22
CA HIS A 168 1.07 -22.94 -7.92
C HIS A 168 0.41 -21.97 -6.93
N GLY A 169 0.67 -20.66 -7.07
CA GLY A 169 0.05 -19.66 -6.23
C GLY A 169 0.32 -18.23 -6.71
N ALA A 170 -0.37 -17.28 -6.10
CA ALA A 170 -0.18 -15.84 -6.31
C ALA A 170 -0.22 -15.08 -4.99
N ILE A 171 0.60 -14.02 -4.85
CA ILE A 171 0.72 -13.29 -3.60
C ILE A 171 -0.12 -12.00 -3.66
N PHE A 172 -1.01 -11.85 -2.68
CA PHE A 172 -1.90 -10.70 -2.51
C PHE A 172 -1.62 -9.97 -1.18
N ALA A 173 -2.12 -8.73 -1.03
CA ALA A 173 -2.29 -8.11 0.27
C ALA A 173 -3.60 -8.62 0.90
N ALA A 174 -3.55 -9.14 2.11
CA ALA A 174 -4.71 -9.68 2.82
C ALA A 174 -5.85 -8.65 2.91
N ALA A 175 -5.55 -7.40 3.29
CA ALA A 175 -6.53 -6.32 3.34
C ALA A 175 -7.33 -6.12 2.04
N GLY A 176 -6.74 -6.38 0.87
CA GLY A 176 -7.45 -6.24 -0.41
C GLY A 176 -8.52 -7.32 -0.59
N LEU A 177 -8.22 -8.55 -0.21
CA LEU A 177 -9.15 -9.68 -0.28
C LEU A 177 -10.24 -9.58 0.81
N GLU A 178 -9.87 -9.15 2.02
CA GLU A 178 -10.78 -8.93 3.15
C GLU A 178 -11.82 -7.85 2.83
N ARG A 179 -11.39 -6.71 2.28
CA ARG A 179 -12.26 -5.59 1.90
C ARG A 179 -13.27 -5.96 0.83
N LEU A 180 -12.90 -6.85 -0.07
CA LEU A 180 -13.82 -7.38 -1.09
C LEU A 180 -14.68 -8.56 -0.59
N GLY A 181 -14.52 -8.97 0.68
CA GLY A 181 -15.24 -10.11 1.24
C GLY A 181 -14.83 -11.46 0.64
N PHE A 182 -13.64 -11.55 0.06
CA PHE A 182 -13.17 -12.78 -0.60
C PHE A 182 -12.49 -13.77 0.35
N ILE A 183 -12.15 -13.35 1.57
CA ILE A 183 -11.68 -14.24 2.64
C ILE A 183 -12.87 -14.56 3.53
N ASN A 184 -13.22 -15.84 3.60
CA ASN A 184 -14.21 -16.37 4.52
C ASN A 184 -13.53 -17.21 5.62
N ASN A 185 -14.26 -17.56 6.67
CA ASN A 185 -13.77 -18.30 7.84
C ASN A 185 -12.74 -19.37 7.47
N GLY A 186 -11.50 -19.23 7.97
CA GLY A 186 -10.48 -20.28 7.92
C GLY A 186 -9.69 -20.36 6.61
N ASN A 187 -9.21 -19.29 6.04
CA ASN A 187 -8.31 -19.28 4.87
C ASN A 187 -8.94 -19.72 3.52
N VAL A 188 -10.27 -19.83 3.43
CA VAL A 188 -10.93 -20.08 2.16
C VAL A 188 -11.06 -18.77 1.39
N ILE A 189 -10.54 -18.75 0.16
CA ILE A 189 -10.65 -17.63 -0.77
C ILE A 189 -11.79 -17.92 -1.73
N LYS A 190 -12.81 -17.07 -1.74
CA LYS A 190 -13.96 -17.17 -2.63
C LYS A 190 -14.28 -15.82 -3.25
N SER A 191 -14.09 -15.72 -4.55
CA SER A 191 -14.47 -14.58 -5.38
C SER A 191 -15.41 -15.01 -6.51
N PRO A 192 -15.99 -14.11 -7.29
CA PRO A 192 -16.82 -14.48 -8.44
C PRO A 192 -16.11 -15.36 -9.47
N SER A 193 -14.79 -15.22 -9.60
CA SER A 193 -13.99 -15.93 -10.61
C SER A 193 -13.10 -17.05 -10.05
N PHE A 194 -12.94 -17.15 -8.71
CA PHE A 194 -11.94 -18.05 -8.11
C PHE A 194 -12.42 -18.61 -6.78
N VAL A 195 -12.18 -19.91 -6.59
CA VAL A 195 -12.32 -20.60 -5.31
C VAL A 195 -11.02 -21.34 -5.04
N GLY A 196 -10.44 -21.15 -3.87
CA GLY A 196 -9.19 -21.79 -3.46
C GLY A 196 -8.87 -21.54 -2.00
N ALA A 197 -7.62 -21.65 -1.63
CA ALA A 197 -7.16 -21.44 -0.27
C ALA A 197 -6.15 -20.30 -0.16
N GLY A 198 -6.03 -19.73 1.02
CA GLY A 198 -5.06 -18.71 1.36
C GLY A 198 -4.13 -19.17 2.47
N LYS A 199 -2.85 -18.82 2.38
CA LYS A 199 -1.85 -19.02 3.44
C LYS A 199 -1.22 -17.68 3.78
N ALA A 200 -1.40 -17.20 5.01
CA ALA A 200 -0.71 -16.00 5.49
C ALA A 200 0.80 -16.20 5.44
N LEU A 201 1.51 -15.16 4.99
CA LEU A 201 2.96 -15.16 4.88
C LEU A 201 3.56 -14.34 6.04
N ASP A 202 3.42 -14.83 7.28
CA ASP A 202 3.81 -14.13 8.51
C ASP A 202 5.30 -13.75 8.56
N TRP A 203 6.12 -14.46 7.79
CA TRP A 203 7.55 -14.20 7.65
C TRP A 203 7.89 -13.06 6.67
N MET A 204 6.92 -12.62 5.85
CA MET A 204 7.11 -11.62 4.80
C MET A 204 6.82 -10.23 5.36
N ILE A 205 7.86 -9.39 5.49
CA ILE A 205 7.70 -8.00 5.92
C ILE A 205 6.91 -7.24 4.84
N PRO A 206 5.77 -6.61 5.18
CA PRO A 206 4.89 -6.00 4.21
C PRO A 206 5.51 -4.77 3.50
N SER A 207 4.85 -4.32 2.44
CA SER A 207 5.17 -3.02 1.85
C SER A 207 4.89 -1.90 2.86
N PRO A 208 5.71 -0.83 2.92
CA PRO A 208 5.42 0.34 3.75
C PRO A 208 4.00 0.83 3.55
N ALA A 209 3.27 1.04 4.65
CA ALA A 209 1.87 1.45 4.71
C ALA A 209 0.86 0.45 4.09
N GLN A 210 1.23 -0.83 3.90
CA GLN A 210 0.27 -1.84 3.46
C GLN A 210 -0.86 -2.01 4.50
N GLY A 211 -2.11 -2.12 4.05
CA GLY A 211 -3.31 -2.21 4.89
C GLY A 211 -3.92 -0.85 5.23
N ALA A 212 -3.17 0.26 5.18
CA ALA A 212 -3.68 1.59 5.47
C ALA A 212 -4.37 2.23 4.26
N MET A 213 -5.41 3.01 4.53
CA MET A 213 -6.04 3.94 3.60
C MET A 213 -5.65 5.36 3.99
N VAL A 214 -5.43 6.23 2.99
CA VAL A 214 -5.09 7.63 3.20
C VAL A 214 -6.06 8.52 2.44
N ILE A 215 -6.40 9.65 3.04
CA ILE A 215 -7.20 10.72 2.45
C ILE A 215 -6.27 11.90 2.19
N HIS A 216 -6.25 12.35 0.94
CA HIS A 216 -5.58 13.60 0.55
C HIS A 216 -6.60 14.71 0.37
N ALA A 217 -6.18 15.95 0.67
CA ALA A 217 -6.95 17.17 0.44
C ALA A 217 -6.01 18.30 0.01
N MET A 218 -6.58 19.38 -0.54
CA MET A 218 -5.82 20.61 -0.75
C MET A 218 -5.61 21.33 0.58
N GLN A 219 -4.40 21.85 0.83
CA GLN A 219 -4.06 22.60 2.04
C GLN A 219 -4.98 23.80 2.27
N ARG A 220 -5.49 24.40 1.18
CA ARG A 220 -6.41 25.56 1.20
C ARG A 220 -7.88 25.20 1.50
N ASP A 221 -8.27 23.91 1.43
CA ASP A 221 -9.65 23.49 1.68
C ASP A 221 -9.86 23.16 3.17
N GLU A 222 -10.06 24.20 3.97
CA GLU A 222 -10.27 24.05 5.41
C GLU A 222 -11.48 23.19 5.77
N TYR A 223 -12.57 23.28 4.98
CA TYR A 223 -13.78 22.50 5.26
C TYR A 223 -13.52 21.01 5.14
N SER A 224 -13.02 20.58 3.99
CA SER A 224 -12.76 19.14 3.75
C SER A 224 -11.69 18.58 4.67
N LYS A 225 -10.61 19.35 4.95
CA LYS A 225 -9.57 18.95 5.91
C LYS A 225 -10.13 18.69 7.30
N ASN A 226 -10.95 19.61 7.80
CA ASN A 226 -11.52 19.49 9.15
C ASN A 226 -12.50 18.32 9.23
N ALA A 227 -13.33 18.12 8.20
CA ALA A 227 -14.26 17.00 8.14
C ALA A 227 -13.53 15.63 8.17
N VAL A 228 -12.46 15.47 7.39
CA VAL A 228 -11.73 14.18 7.35
C VAL A 228 -10.77 13.98 8.52
N ALA A 229 -10.34 15.05 9.21
CA ALA A 229 -9.46 14.94 10.37
C ALA A 229 -10.06 14.09 11.50
N GLU A 230 -11.40 14.04 11.62
CA GLU A 230 -12.09 13.19 12.59
C GLU A 230 -11.97 11.69 12.28
N LEU A 231 -11.59 11.33 11.06
CA LEU A 231 -11.37 9.95 10.62
C LEU A 231 -9.92 9.48 10.87
N ASN A 232 -9.03 10.38 11.33
CA ASN A 232 -7.61 10.04 11.48
C ASN A 232 -7.38 9.09 12.66
N ASP A 233 -6.77 7.95 12.38
CA ASP A 233 -6.27 7.01 13.40
C ASP A 233 -4.80 7.31 13.69
N LEU A 234 -4.55 7.88 14.87
CA LEU A 234 -3.22 8.38 15.24
C LEU A 234 -2.15 7.28 15.26
N GLU A 235 -2.48 6.09 15.71
CA GLU A 235 -1.52 4.97 15.77
C GLU A 235 -1.11 4.54 14.35
N THR A 236 -2.08 4.40 13.45
CA THR A 236 -1.81 4.08 12.05
C THR A 236 -1.01 5.19 11.37
N ASP A 237 -1.35 6.46 11.64
CA ASP A 237 -0.65 7.62 11.05
C ASP A 237 0.83 7.61 11.48
N ILE A 238 1.12 7.44 12.77
CA ILE A 238 2.49 7.36 13.29
C ILE A 238 3.24 6.17 12.67
N CYS A 239 2.65 4.97 12.68
CA CYS A 239 3.30 3.76 12.13
C CYS A 239 3.61 3.92 10.64
N THR A 240 2.65 4.38 9.86
CA THR A 240 2.83 4.57 8.42
C THR A 240 3.78 5.71 8.10
N TYR A 241 3.82 6.77 8.91
CA TYR A 241 4.84 7.82 8.80
C TYR A 241 6.25 7.24 8.94
N ILE A 242 6.52 6.43 9.98
CA ILE A 242 7.83 5.79 10.21
C ILE A 242 8.22 4.94 9.00
N GLU A 243 7.32 4.07 8.54
CA GLU A 243 7.53 3.17 7.40
C GLU A 243 7.81 3.94 6.10
N ARG A 244 7.09 5.05 5.87
CA ARG A 244 7.26 5.90 4.69
C ARG A 244 8.52 6.74 4.75
N GLN A 245 8.94 7.19 5.94
CA GLN A 245 10.26 7.84 6.11
C GLN A 245 11.39 6.87 5.82
N PHE A 246 11.29 5.61 6.28
CA PHE A 246 12.24 4.55 5.95
C PHE A 246 12.35 4.35 4.43
N LEU A 247 11.21 4.17 3.73
CA LEU A 247 11.16 4.03 2.28
C LEU A 247 11.76 5.24 1.55
N LYS A 248 11.40 6.46 1.98
CA LYS A 248 11.87 7.72 1.38
C LYS A 248 13.38 7.86 1.52
N THR A 249 13.94 7.54 2.69
CA THR A 249 15.37 7.68 2.99
C THR A 249 16.20 6.68 2.21
N LEU A 250 15.69 5.47 1.99
CA LEU A 250 16.33 4.48 1.11
C LEU A 250 16.21 4.85 -0.38
N GLU A 251 15.57 6.01 -0.70
CA GLU A 251 15.29 6.41 -2.09
C GLU A 251 14.55 5.32 -2.89
N GLY A 252 13.87 4.44 -2.17
CA GLY A 252 13.03 3.42 -2.74
C GLY A 252 11.70 4.02 -3.17
N GLY A 253 11.38 3.91 -4.44
CA GLY A 253 10.00 4.05 -4.91
C GLY A 253 9.23 2.75 -4.73
N CYS A 254 8.03 2.65 -5.30
CA CYS A 254 7.24 1.40 -5.35
C CYS A 254 7.96 0.24 -6.09
N THR A 255 9.13 0.51 -6.66
CA THR A 255 9.91 -0.39 -7.52
C THR A 255 11.12 -1.03 -6.84
N ALA A 256 11.43 -0.69 -5.59
CA ALA A 256 12.54 -1.32 -4.87
C ALA A 256 12.05 -2.46 -3.96
N PRO A 257 12.86 -3.52 -3.77
CA PRO A 257 12.53 -4.63 -2.88
C PRO A 257 12.68 -4.25 -1.40
N ILE A 258 11.83 -3.33 -0.93
CA ILE A 258 11.84 -2.77 0.43
C ILE A 258 10.57 -3.20 1.15
N GLY A 259 10.72 -3.77 2.35
CA GLY A 259 9.65 -4.02 3.31
C GLY A 259 9.85 -3.16 4.55
N ALA A 260 8.75 -2.72 5.16
CA ALA A 260 8.79 -2.05 6.47
C ALA A 260 7.45 -2.24 7.20
N LEU A 261 7.53 -2.46 8.49
CA LEU A 261 6.40 -2.57 9.39
C LEU A 261 6.75 -1.93 10.73
N ALA A 262 5.99 -0.93 11.12
CA ALA A 262 5.96 -0.37 12.46
C ALA A 262 4.67 -0.79 13.17
N ALA A 263 4.75 -1.07 14.46
CA ALA A 263 3.59 -1.38 15.30
C ALA A 263 3.80 -0.85 16.72
N PHE A 264 2.73 -0.41 17.35
CA PHE A 264 2.74 -0.09 18.78
C PHE A 264 2.88 -1.37 19.59
N ALA A 265 3.68 -1.31 20.64
CA ALA A 265 3.93 -2.35 21.62
C ALA A 265 3.95 -1.67 23.00
N ASP A 266 2.79 -1.45 23.57
CA ASP A 266 2.56 -0.67 24.81
C ASP A 266 3.08 0.79 24.64
N ASP A 267 4.05 1.20 25.46
CA ASP A 267 4.73 2.50 25.43
C ASP A 267 5.92 2.57 24.44
N LYS A 268 6.06 1.57 23.59
CA LYS A 268 7.16 1.40 22.62
C LYS A 268 6.63 1.24 21.20
N ILE A 269 7.53 1.39 20.26
CA ILE A 269 7.28 1.07 18.85
C ILE A 269 8.26 -0.03 18.43
N SER A 270 7.72 -1.14 17.95
CA SER A 270 8.48 -2.14 17.22
C SER A 270 8.58 -1.75 15.75
N PHE A 271 9.74 -1.96 15.14
CA PHE A 271 9.96 -1.72 13.73
C PHE A 271 10.77 -2.86 13.11
N LYS A 272 10.29 -3.36 11.98
CA LYS A 272 11.03 -4.30 11.12
C LYS A 272 11.18 -3.68 9.74
N GLY A 273 12.41 -3.66 9.24
CA GLY A 273 12.73 -3.14 7.91
C GLY A 273 13.66 -4.07 7.17
N ILE A 274 13.52 -4.16 5.85
CA ILE A 274 14.35 -4.99 4.98
C ILE A 274 14.58 -4.33 3.62
N LEU A 275 15.80 -4.48 3.12
CA LEU A 275 16.20 -4.21 1.74
C LEU A 275 16.79 -5.49 1.15
N LEU A 276 16.34 -5.91 -0.04
CA LEU A 276 16.85 -7.10 -0.72
C LEU A 276 17.34 -6.78 -2.13
N SER A 277 18.23 -7.64 -2.67
CA SER A 277 18.45 -7.72 -4.12
C SER A 277 17.20 -8.28 -4.82
N ILE A 278 17.02 -7.99 -6.12
CA ILE A 278 15.84 -8.43 -6.89
C ILE A 278 15.71 -9.97 -6.92
N ASP A 279 16.86 -10.67 -6.89
CA ASP A 279 16.93 -12.14 -6.86
C ASP A 279 16.83 -12.74 -5.44
N GLY A 280 16.72 -11.88 -4.41
CA GLY A 280 16.58 -12.30 -3.01
C GLY A 280 17.83 -12.85 -2.36
N LYS A 281 19.00 -12.87 -3.03
CA LYS A 281 20.25 -13.46 -2.49
C LYS A 281 20.95 -12.58 -1.47
N GLN A 282 20.82 -11.26 -1.62
CA GLN A 282 21.37 -10.29 -0.67
C GLN A 282 20.22 -9.64 0.09
N LYS A 283 20.37 -9.52 1.41
CA LYS A 283 19.41 -8.84 2.27
C LYS A 283 20.12 -8.09 3.39
N ILE A 284 19.57 -6.95 3.74
CA ILE A 284 19.96 -6.16 4.90
C ILE A 284 18.69 -5.87 5.69
N GLU A 285 18.70 -6.22 6.98
CA GLU A 285 17.53 -6.17 7.85
C GLU A 285 17.81 -5.33 9.09
N VAL A 286 16.77 -4.67 9.58
CA VAL A 286 16.75 -4.02 10.90
C VAL A 286 15.51 -4.48 11.65
N ASP A 287 15.67 -4.79 12.95
CA ASP A 287 14.60 -5.14 13.88
C ASP A 287 14.88 -4.43 15.21
N LYS A 288 14.06 -3.48 15.60
CA LYS A 288 14.26 -2.63 16.76
C LYS A 288 12.95 -2.40 17.52
N ILE A 289 13.08 -2.23 18.81
CA ILE A 289 12.03 -1.75 19.70
C ILE A 289 12.56 -0.51 20.41
N VAL A 290 11.87 0.61 20.26
CA VAL A 290 12.29 1.91 20.80
C VAL A 290 11.16 2.56 21.60
N PRO A 291 11.47 3.49 22.54
CA PRO A 291 10.45 4.31 23.21
C PRO A 291 9.62 5.11 22.20
N ILE A 292 8.32 5.28 22.48
CA ILE A 292 7.40 5.99 21.57
C ILE A 292 7.87 7.41 21.25
N GLN A 293 8.58 8.09 22.16
CA GLN A 293 9.07 9.46 22.00
C GLN A 293 10.04 9.61 20.81
N GLU A 294 10.64 8.52 20.36
CA GLU A 294 11.63 8.51 19.27
C GLU A 294 11.02 8.37 17.86
N TRP A 295 9.70 8.22 17.75
CA TRP A 295 9.03 7.87 16.50
C TRP A 295 9.35 8.78 15.31
N LYS A 296 9.50 10.11 15.54
CA LYS A 296 9.68 11.08 14.45
C LYS A 296 10.92 10.87 13.59
N LYS A 297 11.99 10.36 14.17
CA LYS A 297 13.26 10.10 13.46
C LYS A 297 13.52 8.61 13.23
N LEU A 298 12.68 7.73 13.76
CA LEU A 298 12.93 6.30 13.76
C LEU A 298 13.13 5.75 12.33
N GLY A 299 12.18 6.00 11.43
CA GLY A 299 12.27 5.53 10.05
C GLY A 299 13.51 6.03 9.31
N TYR A 300 13.87 7.32 9.50
CA TYR A 300 15.09 7.88 8.95
C TYR A 300 16.34 7.20 9.50
N ASN A 301 16.47 7.08 10.81
CA ASN A 301 17.65 6.52 11.47
C ASN A 301 17.90 5.06 11.06
N LEU A 302 16.82 4.26 11.02
CA LEU A 302 16.93 2.85 10.62
C LEU A 302 17.22 2.67 9.14
N ALA A 303 16.75 3.56 8.28
CA ALA A 303 17.14 3.57 6.87
C ALA A 303 18.63 3.92 6.71
N GLN A 304 19.16 4.88 7.50
CA GLN A 304 20.59 5.18 7.50
C GLN A 304 21.42 3.98 7.99
N GLU A 305 20.92 3.23 8.99
CA GLU A 305 21.56 1.97 9.42
C GLU A 305 21.66 0.96 8.26
N ILE A 306 20.58 0.76 7.50
CA ILE A 306 20.58 -0.08 6.28
C ILE A 306 21.60 0.44 5.26
N LEU A 307 21.61 1.75 4.96
CA LEU A 307 22.52 2.35 3.98
C LEU A 307 23.98 2.14 4.35
N ASN A 308 24.33 2.35 5.63
CA ASN A 308 25.70 2.20 6.14
C ASN A 308 26.16 0.73 6.19
N ASN A 309 25.24 -0.22 6.24
CA ASN A 309 25.52 -1.66 6.25
C ASN A 309 25.54 -2.27 4.83
N GLY A 310 25.88 -1.49 3.80
CA GLY A 310 25.97 -1.97 2.41
C GLY A 310 24.73 -1.66 1.57
N GLY A 311 23.74 -0.96 2.13
CA GLY A 311 22.50 -0.60 1.42
C GLY A 311 22.74 0.36 0.26
N ILE A 312 23.77 1.22 0.31
CA ILE A 312 24.11 2.15 -0.78
C ILE A 312 24.48 1.36 -2.05
N GLU A 313 25.38 0.39 -1.93
CA GLU A 313 25.84 -0.46 -3.02
C GLU A 313 24.68 -1.32 -3.56
N LEU A 314 23.89 -1.90 -2.65
CA LEU A 314 22.74 -2.72 -3.03
C LEU A 314 21.68 -1.91 -3.78
N MET A 315 21.34 -0.70 -3.32
CA MET A 315 20.42 0.20 -4.02
C MET A 315 20.95 0.64 -5.40
N SER A 316 22.25 0.90 -5.52
CA SER A 316 22.90 1.20 -6.81
C SER A 316 22.74 0.02 -7.79
N THR A 317 22.99 -1.20 -7.33
CA THR A 317 22.83 -2.43 -8.12
C THR A 317 21.38 -2.62 -8.58
N ILE A 318 20.40 -2.42 -7.68
CA ILE A 318 18.97 -2.52 -7.99
C ILE A 318 18.58 -1.49 -9.07
N LYS A 319 18.96 -0.21 -8.88
CA LYS A 319 18.68 0.87 -9.86
C LYS A 319 19.25 0.57 -11.24
N ASN A 320 20.45 0.01 -11.32
CA ASN A 320 21.10 -0.36 -12.57
C ASN A 320 20.42 -1.56 -13.26
N SER A 321 19.95 -2.52 -12.50
CA SER A 321 19.23 -3.70 -13.02
C SER A 321 17.87 -3.34 -13.61
N LEU A 322 17.21 -2.30 -13.08
CA LEU A 322 15.89 -1.83 -13.55
C LEU A 322 15.96 -0.88 -14.76
N LYS A 323 17.14 -0.41 -15.15
CA LYS A 323 17.35 0.45 -16.32
C LYS A 323 17.63 -0.32 -17.62
N LYS A 324 17.86 -1.63 -17.50
CA LYS A 324 18.08 -2.55 -18.64
C LYS A 324 16.76 -3.13 -19.14
#